data_9455d6f91e5c07f940e778a29e2c6eaa
#
_entry.id   9455d6f91e5c07f940e778a29e2c6eaa
#
_cell.length_a   1.000
_cell.length_b   1.000
_cell.length_c   1.000
_cell.angle_alpha   90.00
_cell.angle_beta   90.00
_cell.angle_gamma   90.00
#
_symmetry.space_group_name_H-M   'P 1'
#
loop_
_entity.id
_entity.type
_entity.pdbx_description
1 polymer ?
#
loop_
_entity_poly.entity_id
_entity_poly.type
_entity_poly.pdbx_seq_one_letter_code
_entity_poly.pdbx_strand_id
1 'polypeptide(L)'
;MENISDKIQKIRSEYGDKALVPEDLNSDPIQQFESWLADAIEVEASEPNAMAISTVDSENNPRSRYVLFKNIVNDSLVFHTHYESSKAKEINNNPNVSGIFFWPEIYRQIRFEGIASIADSKVSDEYFKSRPRGGQLSAWASHQSEEIEGREILEERIKELEKEFEGKEIPRPEFWGGYLID
;
A
#
# COMPACT_ATOMS: atom_id res chain seq x y z
N MET A 1 31.35 -15.30 19.30
CA MET A 1 30.20 -15.10 18.38
C MET A 1 30.53 -13.90 17.50
N GLU A 2 30.41 -14.04 16.21
CA GLU A 2 30.64 -12.95 15.26
C GLU A 2 29.61 -11.83 15.50
N ASN A 3 30.10 -10.57 15.55
CA ASN A 3 29.24 -9.41 15.78
C ASN A 3 28.29 -9.20 14.58
N ILE A 4 27.07 -8.70 14.83
CA ILE A 4 26.09 -8.40 13.77
C ILE A 4 26.64 -7.41 12.74
N SER A 5 27.44 -6.43 13.16
CA SER A 5 28.09 -5.47 12.27
C SER A 5 29.03 -6.15 11.27
N ASP A 6 29.78 -7.17 11.72
CA ASP A 6 30.70 -7.93 10.86
C ASP A 6 29.92 -8.77 9.84
N LYS A 7 28.74 -9.28 10.23
CA LYS A 7 27.85 -10.02 9.33
C LYS A 7 27.25 -9.10 8.26
N ILE A 8 26.78 -7.91 8.65
CA ILE A 8 26.20 -6.92 7.73
C ILE A 8 27.21 -6.49 6.68
N GLN A 9 28.46 -6.24 7.06
CA GLN A 9 29.52 -5.84 6.13
C GLN A 9 29.87 -6.92 5.09
N LYS A 10 29.56 -8.17 5.38
CA LYS A 10 29.78 -9.32 4.49
C LYS A 10 28.61 -9.59 3.53
N ILE A 11 27.44 -8.95 3.76
CA ILE A 11 26.31 -9.07 2.84
C ILE A 11 26.65 -8.32 1.56
N ARG A 12 27.07 -9.08 0.55
CA ARG A 12 27.38 -8.58 -0.79
C ARG A 12 26.77 -9.54 -1.79
N SER A 13 26.01 -9.01 -2.73
CA SER A 13 25.57 -9.74 -3.91
C SER A 13 26.00 -8.97 -5.16
N GLU A 14 26.41 -9.70 -6.18
CA GLU A 14 26.61 -9.10 -7.50
C GLU A 14 25.23 -8.83 -8.13
N TYR A 15 25.12 -7.69 -8.80
CA TYR A 15 23.91 -7.39 -9.57
C TYR A 15 23.81 -8.38 -10.74
N GLY A 16 22.59 -8.79 -11.08
CA GLY A 16 22.36 -9.68 -12.20
C GLY A 16 22.78 -9.06 -13.55
N ASP A 17 22.87 -9.89 -14.57
CA ASP A 17 23.37 -9.53 -15.91
C ASP A 17 22.45 -8.57 -16.70
N LYS A 18 21.23 -8.30 -16.21
CA LYS A 18 20.28 -7.38 -16.88
C LYS A 18 20.60 -5.92 -16.54
N ALA A 19 21.43 -5.29 -17.38
CA ALA A 19 21.66 -3.85 -17.30
C ALA A 19 20.36 -3.09 -17.62
N LEU A 20 20.18 -1.94 -16.99
CA LEU A 20 19.14 -0.98 -17.38
C LEU A 20 19.68 -0.19 -18.59
N VAL A 21 19.13 -0.47 -19.76
CA VAL A 21 19.50 0.19 -21.00
C VAL A 21 18.41 1.21 -21.35
N PRO A 22 18.73 2.50 -21.51
CA PRO A 22 17.73 3.54 -21.76
C PRO A 22 16.83 3.27 -22.97
N GLU A 23 17.38 2.61 -24.00
CA GLU A 23 16.68 2.25 -25.23
C GLU A 23 15.57 1.20 -25.01
N ASP A 24 15.64 0.44 -23.93
CA ASP A 24 14.65 -0.59 -23.57
C ASP A 24 13.54 -0.02 -22.67
N LEU A 25 13.63 1.25 -22.26
CA LEU A 25 12.62 1.88 -21.42
C LEU A 25 11.45 2.41 -22.24
N ASN A 26 10.24 2.21 -21.72
CA ASN A 26 9.07 2.87 -22.28
C ASN A 26 9.16 4.38 -22.04
N SER A 27 8.75 5.17 -23.01
CA SER A 27 8.68 6.63 -22.89
C SER A 27 7.58 7.09 -21.93
N ASP A 28 6.56 6.26 -21.69
CA ASP A 28 5.51 6.46 -20.71
C ASP A 28 5.91 5.81 -19.38
N PRO A 29 6.08 6.58 -18.30
CA PRO A 29 6.51 6.05 -17.01
C PRO A 29 5.48 5.10 -16.37
N ILE A 30 4.18 5.28 -16.65
CA ILE A 30 3.13 4.39 -16.13
C ILE A 30 3.22 3.02 -16.81
N GLN A 31 3.39 2.99 -18.13
CA GLN A 31 3.59 1.74 -18.87
C GLN A 31 4.88 1.04 -18.46
N GLN A 32 5.93 1.80 -18.16
CA GLN A 32 7.18 1.24 -17.64
C GLN A 32 6.99 0.63 -16.25
N PHE A 33 6.24 1.30 -15.36
CA PHE A 33 5.88 0.78 -14.06
C PHE A 33 5.09 -0.54 -14.18
N GLU A 34 4.05 -0.56 -15.03
CA GLU A 34 3.23 -1.77 -15.27
C GLU A 34 4.07 -2.93 -15.79
N SER A 35 5.00 -2.67 -16.71
CA SER A 35 5.91 -3.69 -17.24
C SER A 35 6.79 -4.30 -16.13
N TRP A 36 7.41 -3.48 -15.31
CA TRP A 36 8.28 -3.97 -14.23
C TRP A 36 7.51 -4.64 -13.09
N LEU A 37 6.29 -4.18 -12.83
CA LEU A 37 5.39 -4.86 -11.88
C LEU A 37 5.01 -6.25 -12.40
N ALA A 38 4.73 -6.37 -13.70
CA ALA A 38 4.46 -7.66 -14.33
C ALA A 38 5.67 -8.60 -14.22
N ASP A 39 6.89 -8.10 -14.49
CA ASP A 39 8.13 -8.87 -14.31
C ASP A 39 8.28 -9.35 -12.85
N ALA A 40 7.97 -8.49 -11.89
CA ALA A 40 8.04 -8.84 -10.46
C ALA A 40 7.01 -9.92 -10.08
N ILE A 41 5.80 -9.86 -10.66
CA ILE A 41 4.77 -10.89 -10.47
C ILE A 41 5.20 -12.22 -11.10
N GLU A 42 5.78 -12.18 -12.30
CA GLU A 42 6.22 -13.40 -13.04
C GLU A 42 7.31 -14.15 -12.26
N VAL A 43 8.22 -13.46 -11.59
CA VAL A 43 9.26 -14.08 -10.75
C VAL A 43 8.78 -14.43 -9.34
N GLU A 44 7.48 -14.29 -9.06
CA GLU A 44 6.88 -14.54 -7.75
C GLU A 44 7.55 -13.75 -6.63
N ALA A 45 7.92 -12.48 -6.90
CA ALA A 45 8.47 -11.59 -5.88
C ALA A 45 7.52 -11.48 -4.68
N SER A 46 8.09 -11.38 -3.48
CA SER A 46 7.28 -11.27 -2.27
C SER A 46 6.52 -9.95 -2.25
N GLU A 47 5.17 -10.01 -2.16
CA GLU A 47 4.28 -8.85 -2.12
C GLU A 47 4.61 -7.80 -3.20
N PRO A 48 4.58 -8.14 -4.51
CA PRO A 48 5.08 -7.26 -5.58
C PRO A 48 4.34 -5.93 -5.68
N ASN A 49 3.13 -5.84 -5.15
CA ASN A 49 2.33 -4.63 -5.08
C ASN A 49 2.46 -3.86 -3.74
N ALA A 50 3.36 -4.28 -2.85
CA ALA A 50 3.65 -3.50 -1.66
C ALA A 50 4.50 -2.28 -2.02
N MET A 51 4.08 -1.10 -1.54
CA MET A 51 4.86 0.12 -1.65
C MET A 51 5.05 0.77 -0.28
N ALA A 52 6.26 1.24 0.00
CA ALA A 52 6.47 2.11 1.14
C ALA A 52 6.01 3.52 0.74
N ILE A 53 5.05 4.09 1.48
CA ILE A 53 4.62 5.47 1.31
C ILE A 53 5.08 6.31 2.49
N SER A 54 5.59 7.50 2.18
CA SER A 54 6.03 8.50 3.15
C SER A 54 5.10 9.69 3.12
N THR A 55 4.71 10.13 4.30
CA THR A 55 3.89 11.30 4.58
C THR A 55 4.59 12.16 5.62
N VAL A 56 4.07 13.34 5.89
CA VAL A 56 4.65 14.27 6.86
C VAL A 56 3.60 14.60 7.93
N ASP A 57 3.94 14.45 9.20
CA ASP A 57 3.05 14.82 10.29
C ASP A 57 2.96 16.34 10.50
N SER A 58 2.12 16.79 11.44
CA SER A 58 1.92 18.20 11.73
C SER A 58 3.15 18.94 12.26
N GLU A 59 4.17 18.19 12.71
CA GLU A 59 5.45 18.70 13.19
C GLU A 59 6.55 18.65 12.12
N ASN A 60 6.19 18.31 10.87
CA ASN A 60 7.10 18.09 9.74
C ASN A 60 8.04 16.89 9.91
N ASN A 61 7.69 15.91 10.73
CA ASN A 61 8.45 14.67 10.79
C ASN A 61 7.99 13.71 9.68
N PRO A 62 8.91 13.14 8.89
CA PRO A 62 8.56 12.14 7.90
C PRO A 62 8.14 10.82 8.58
N ARG A 63 7.08 10.22 8.07
CA ARG A 63 6.52 8.94 8.53
C ARG A 63 6.39 8.00 7.36
N SER A 64 6.88 6.76 7.48
CA SER A 64 6.82 5.77 6.41
C SER A 64 6.13 4.49 6.88
N ARG A 65 5.38 3.86 5.99
CA ARG A 65 4.75 2.54 6.20
C ARG A 65 4.50 1.87 4.86
N TYR A 66 4.34 0.57 4.87
CA TYR A 66 3.88 -0.14 3.70
C TYR A 66 2.37 -0.01 3.52
N VAL A 67 1.95 0.17 2.28
CA VAL A 67 0.57 0.05 1.82
C VAL A 67 0.57 -0.81 0.54
N LEU A 68 -0.60 -1.33 0.15
CA LEU A 68 -0.70 -2.12 -1.06
C LEU A 68 -1.26 -1.27 -2.21
N PHE A 69 -0.47 -1.09 -3.25
CA PHE A 69 -0.93 -0.60 -4.54
C PHE A 69 -2.03 -1.53 -5.07
N LYS A 70 -3.08 -0.97 -5.65
CA LYS A 70 -4.24 -1.76 -6.10
C LYS A 70 -4.67 -1.51 -7.53
N ASN A 71 -4.47 -0.31 -8.03
CA ASN A 71 -4.91 0.06 -9.36
C ASN A 71 -4.23 1.35 -9.83
N ILE A 72 -4.38 1.63 -11.13
CA ILE A 72 -4.11 2.94 -11.74
C ILE A 72 -5.44 3.48 -12.23
N VAL A 73 -5.71 4.74 -11.93
CA VAL A 73 -6.91 5.46 -12.38
C VAL A 73 -6.47 6.81 -12.92
N ASN A 74 -6.66 7.06 -14.21
CA ASN A 74 -6.23 8.29 -14.88
C ASN A 74 -4.76 8.65 -14.59
N ASP A 75 -3.86 7.67 -14.77
CA ASP A 75 -2.43 7.74 -14.50
C ASP A 75 -2.02 7.93 -13.03
N SER A 76 -2.96 7.98 -12.10
CA SER A 76 -2.70 8.07 -10.65
C SER A 76 -2.61 6.69 -10.01
N LEU A 77 -1.65 6.50 -9.12
CA LEU A 77 -1.52 5.27 -8.32
C LEU A 77 -2.59 5.23 -7.22
N VAL A 78 -3.22 4.07 -7.03
CA VAL A 78 -4.30 3.91 -6.03
C VAL A 78 -3.90 2.96 -4.92
N PHE A 79 -4.11 3.38 -3.68
CA PHE A 79 -4.12 2.51 -2.51
C PHE A 79 -5.35 2.78 -1.65
N HIS A 80 -5.72 1.81 -0.81
CA HIS A 80 -6.91 1.94 0.06
C HIS A 80 -6.50 1.87 1.53
N THR A 81 -7.17 2.67 2.35
CA THR A 81 -6.90 2.76 3.79
C THR A 81 -8.10 3.28 4.55
N HIS A 82 -7.98 3.32 5.87
CA HIS A 82 -8.91 3.97 6.77
C HIS A 82 -8.63 5.48 6.79
N TYR A 83 -9.64 6.31 6.55
CA TYR A 83 -9.52 7.78 6.46
C TYR A 83 -9.19 8.48 7.78
N GLU A 84 -9.37 7.78 8.90
CA GLU A 84 -9.01 8.27 10.25
C GLU A 84 -7.64 7.77 10.72
N SER A 85 -6.95 6.94 9.91
CA SER A 85 -5.61 6.46 10.24
C SER A 85 -4.58 7.58 10.29
N SER A 86 -3.46 7.35 10.98
CA SER A 86 -2.37 8.35 11.08
C SER A 86 -1.95 8.90 9.73
N LYS A 87 -1.73 8.00 8.73
CA LYS A 87 -1.35 8.43 7.38
C LYS A 87 -2.39 9.29 6.69
N ALA A 88 -3.68 8.99 6.89
CA ALA A 88 -4.75 9.77 6.31
C ALA A 88 -4.85 11.17 6.94
N LYS A 89 -4.68 11.27 8.26
CA LYS A 89 -4.59 12.56 8.96
C LYS A 89 -3.38 13.38 8.48
N GLU A 90 -2.24 12.72 8.27
CA GLU A 90 -1.03 13.34 7.73
C GLU A 90 -1.25 13.86 6.30
N ILE A 91 -1.84 13.06 5.41
CA ILE A 91 -2.18 13.45 4.03
C ILE A 91 -3.19 14.61 4.01
N ASN A 92 -4.21 14.59 4.86
CA ASN A 92 -5.19 15.67 4.93
C ASN A 92 -4.55 16.98 5.37
N ASN A 93 -3.48 16.93 6.18
CA ASN A 93 -2.73 18.11 6.62
C ASN A 93 -1.68 18.54 5.57
N ASN A 94 -1.01 17.59 4.93
CA ASN A 94 -0.04 17.85 3.87
C ASN A 94 -0.16 16.74 2.82
N PRO A 95 -0.75 17.02 1.64
CA PRO A 95 -1.03 16.00 0.65
C PRO A 95 0.21 15.54 -0.16
N ASN A 96 1.37 16.18 0.03
CA ASN A 96 2.58 15.76 -0.63
C ASN A 96 3.06 14.43 -0.05
N VAL A 97 3.26 13.46 -0.92
CA VAL A 97 3.71 12.12 -0.56
C VAL A 97 4.86 11.70 -1.44
N SER A 98 5.67 10.78 -0.94
CA SER A 98 6.59 10.02 -1.77
C SER A 98 6.44 8.54 -1.50
N GLY A 99 6.80 7.72 -2.48
CA GLY A 99 6.74 6.28 -2.30
C GLY A 99 7.79 5.55 -3.09
N ILE A 100 7.94 4.27 -2.74
CA ILE A 100 8.93 3.41 -3.34
C ILE A 100 8.38 1.99 -3.47
N PHE A 101 8.59 1.40 -4.65
CA PHE A 101 8.54 -0.04 -4.87
C PHE A 101 9.96 -0.57 -4.94
N PHE A 102 10.19 -1.72 -4.37
CA PHE A 102 11.49 -2.38 -4.42
C PHE A 102 11.33 -3.88 -4.64
N TRP A 103 11.87 -4.35 -5.75
CA TRP A 103 11.84 -5.75 -6.16
C TRP A 103 13.27 -6.28 -6.29
N PRO A 104 13.83 -6.79 -5.19
CA PRO A 104 15.20 -7.27 -5.17
C PRO A 104 15.43 -8.47 -6.11
N GLU A 105 14.38 -9.26 -6.34
CA GLU A 105 14.43 -10.46 -7.20
C GLU A 105 14.75 -10.11 -8.65
N ILE A 106 14.37 -8.92 -9.11
CA ILE A 106 14.64 -8.42 -10.47
C ILE A 106 15.59 -7.21 -10.48
N TYR A 107 16.17 -6.86 -9.31
CA TYR A 107 17.06 -5.71 -9.14
C TYR A 107 16.45 -4.39 -9.63
N ARG A 108 15.17 -4.15 -9.34
CA ARG A 108 14.45 -2.94 -9.73
C ARG A 108 13.87 -2.22 -8.53
N GLN A 109 13.91 -0.90 -8.65
CA GLN A 109 13.30 0.03 -7.71
C GLN A 109 12.63 1.15 -8.50
N ILE A 110 11.41 1.51 -8.10
CA ILE A 110 10.72 2.69 -8.60
C ILE A 110 10.46 3.61 -7.43
N ARG A 111 10.81 4.87 -7.58
CA ARG A 111 10.47 5.94 -6.65
C ARG A 111 9.56 6.93 -7.34
N PHE A 112 8.55 7.40 -6.62
CA PHE A 112 7.63 8.42 -7.07
C PHE A 112 7.41 9.49 -6.00
N GLU A 113 7.01 10.66 -6.42
CA GLU A 113 6.56 11.78 -5.59
C GLU A 113 5.28 12.31 -6.23
N GLY A 114 4.33 12.74 -5.39
CA GLY A 114 3.06 13.21 -5.92
C GLY A 114 2.16 13.81 -4.86
N ILE A 115 0.96 14.17 -5.27
CA ILE A 115 -0.08 14.73 -4.41
C ILE A 115 -1.15 13.65 -4.18
N ALA A 116 -1.40 13.32 -2.91
CA ALA A 116 -2.43 12.37 -2.55
C ALA A 116 -3.79 13.05 -2.37
N SER A 117 -4.81 12.51 -3.00
CA SER A 117 -6.20 12.97 -2.88
C SER A 117 -7.16 11.79 -2.65
N ILE A 118 -8.30 12.04 -2.03
CA ILE A 118 -9.33 11.01 -1.82
C ILE A 118 -9.89 10.60 -3.19
N ALA A 119 -9.92 9.30 -3.46
CA ALA A 119 -10.49 8.74 -4.66
C ALA A 119 -12.02 8.89 -4.68
N ASP A 120 -12.59 8.94 -5.88
CA ASP A 120 -14.04 8.89 -6.07
C ASP A 120 -14.65 7.67 -5.34
N SER A 121 -15.85 7.88 -4.77
CA SER A 121 -16.56 6.83 -4.03
C SER A 121 -16.75 5.56 -4.86
N LYS A 122 -16.99 5.69 -6.18
CA LYS A 122 -17.15 4.57 -7.08
C LYS A 122 -15.89 3.68 -7.14
N VAL A 123 -14.70 4.28 -7.22
CA VAL A 123 -13.42 3.54 -7.19
C VAL A 123 -13.27 2.76 -5.89
N SER A 124 -13.61 3.41 -4.76
CA SER A 124 -13.55 2.78 -3.44
C SER A 124 -14.58 1.66 -3.28
N ASP A 125 -15.81 1.86 -3.76
CA ASP A 125 -16.91 0.90 -3.68
C ASP A 125 -16.63 -0.34 -4.52
N GLU A 126 -16.16 -0.17 -5.75
CA GLU A 126 -15.80 -1.27 -6.67
C GLU A 126 -14.70 -2.14 -6.06
N TYR A 127 -13.65 -1.52 -5.55
CA TYR A 127 -12.58 -2.27 -4.91
C TYR A 127 -13.06 -2.93 -3.61
N PHE A 128 -13.86 -2.26 -2.77
CA PHE A 128 -14.37 -2.84 -1.53
C PHE A 128 -15.19 -4.10 -1.79
N LYS A 129 -16.05 -4.09 -2.81
CA LYS A 129 -16.84 -5.26 -3.23
C LYS A 129 -15.98 -6.44 -3.67
N SER A 130 -14.83 -6.20 -4.28
CA SER A 130 -13.91 -7.25 -4.74
C SER A 130 -13.15 -7.93 -3.59
N ARG A 131 -13.14 -7.33 -2.40
CA ARG A 131 -12.42 -7.88 -1.25
C ARG A 131 -13.11 -9.16 -0.71
N PRO A 132 -12.33 -10.15 -0.26
CA PRO A 132 -12.90 -11.28 0.47
C PRO A 132 -13.74 -10.80 1.66
N ARG A 133 -14.83 -11.51 1.98
CA ARG A 133 -15.76 -11.15 3.06
C ARG A 133 -15.06 -10.86 4.39
N GLY A 134 -14.07 -11.67 4.79
CA GLY A 134 -13.28 -11.42 6.00
C GLY A 134 -12.50 -10.09 5.95
N GLY A 135 -12.02 -9.70 4.77
CA GLY A 135 -11.37 -8.40 4.55
C GLY A 135 -12.35 -7.22 4.63
N GLN A 136 -13.59 -7.41 4.19
CA GLN A 136 -14.65 -6.40 4.34
C GLN A 136 -15.03 -6.22 5.81
N LEU A 137 -15.23 -7.30 6.55
CA LEU A 137 -15.52 -7.26 8.00
C LEU A 137 -14.36 -6.63 8.79
N SER A 138 -13.11 -6.96 8.45
CA SER A 138 -11.94 -6.37 9.09
C SER A 138 -11.85 -4.85 8.89
N ALA A 139 -12.31 -4.34 7.74
CA ALA A 139 -12.35 -2.90 7.51
C ALA A 139 -13.36 -2.18 8.41
N TRP A 140 -14.47 -2.83 8.76
CA TRP A 140 -15.45 -2.34 9.71
C TRP A 140 -14.98 -2.46 11.17
N ALA A 141 -14.35 -3.57 11.52
CA ALA A 141 -13.97 -3.88 12.90
C ALA A 141 -12.79 -3.07 13.41
N SER A 142 -11.85 -2.72 12.51
CA SER A 142 -10.58 -2.10 12.90
C SER A 142 -10.63 -0.58 12.80
N HIS A 143 -10.36 0.13 13.89
CA HIS A 143 -10.00 1.54 13.89
C HIS A 143 -8.48 1.65 13.70
N GLN A 144 -8.05 1.74 12.44
CA GLN A 144 -6.64 1.69 12.08
C GLN A 144 -5.84 2.82 12.74
N SER A 145 -4.69 2.48 13.33
CA SER A 145 -3.77 3.37 14.05
C SER A 145 -4.27 3.80 15.45
N GLU A 146 -5.29 3.17 15.97
CA GLU A 146 -5.72 3.33 17.36
C GLU A 146 -5.23 2.17 18.22
N GLU A 147 -4.94 2.46 19.48
CA GLU A 147 -4.61 1.43 20.47
C GLU A 147 -5.87 0.66 20.85
N ILE A 148 -5.73 -0.64 21.04
CA ILE A 148 -6.77 -1.53 21.58
C ILE A 148 -6.20 -2.27 22.78
N GLU A 149 -7.05 -2.57 23.76
CA GLU A 149 -6.64 -3.27 24.99
C GLU A 149 -6.16 -4.70 24.73
N GLY A 150 -6.70 -5.35 23.67
CA GLY A 150 -6.31 -6.70 23.31
C GLY A 150 -6.89 -7.13 21.96
N ARG A 151 -6.36 -8.21 21.43
CA ARG A 151 -6.80 -8.79 20.16
C ARG A 151 -8.24 -9.32 20.23
N GLU A 152 -8.66 -9.78 21.39
CA GLU A 152 -10.00 -10.28 21.68
C GLU A 152 -11.08 -9.26 21.35
N ILE A 153 -10.82 -7.96 21.57
CA ILE A 153 -11.76 -6.87 21.23
C ILE A 153 -12.04 -6.84 19.72
N LEU A 154 -10.99 -7.01 18.91
CA LEU A 154 -11.14 -7.05 17.45
C LEU A 154 -11.90 -8.31 17.02
N GLU A 155 -11.62 -9.44 17.63
CA GLU A 155 -12.28 -10.72 17.32
C GLU A 155 -13.77 -10.70 17.72
N GLU A 156 -14.12 -10.04 18.81
CA GLU A 156 -15.53 -9.85 19.22
C GLU A 156 -16.27 -8.94 18.24
N ARG A 157 -15.69 -7.81 17.87
CA ARG A 157 -16.26 -6.90 16.84
C ARG A 157 -16.51 -7.62 15.52
N ILE A 158 -15.57 -8.45 15.06
CA ILE A 158 -15.74 -9.24 13.84
C ILE A 158 -16.93 -10.19 13.96
N LYS A 159 -17.07 -10.90 15.10
CA LYS A 159 -18.21 -11.81 15.34
C LYS A 159 -19.56 -11.09 15.37
N GLU A 160 -19.60 -9.89 15.93
CA GLU A 160 -20.80 -9.05 15.94
C GLU A 160 -21.20 -8.63 14.52
N LEU A 161 -20.23 -8.17 13.74
CA LEU A 161 -20.44 -7.77 12.34
C LEU A 161 -20.80 -8.95 11.44
N GLU A 162 -20.25 -10.15 11.69
CA GLU A 162 -20.67 -11.38 11.01
C GLU A 162 -22.16 -11.67 11.18
N LYS A 163 -22.67 -11.48 12.39
CA LYS A 163 -24.11 -11.66 12.69
C LYS A 163 -24.96 -10.55 12.06
N GLU A 164 -24.50 -9.30 12.14
CA GLU A 164 -25.21 -8.15 11.59
C GLU A 164 -25.39 -8.27 10.07
N PHE A 165 -24.33 -8.70 9.38
CA PHE A 165 -24.31 -8.85 7.92
C PHE A 165 -24.61 -10.29 7.45
N GLU A 166 -25.11 -11.18 8.32
CA GLU A 166 -25.43 -12.55 7.93
C GLU A 166 -26.44 -12.57 6.76
N GLY A 167 -26.04 -13.24 5.67
CA GLY A 167 -26.87 -13.32 4.45
C GLY A 167 -27.02 -12.01 3.67
N LYS A 168 -26.29 -10.96 4.05
CA LYS A 168 -26.35 -9.63 3.39
C LYS A 168 -25.02 -9.27 2.74
N GLU A 169 -25.05 -8.35 1.78
CA GLU A 169 -23.87 -7.65 1.31
C GLU A 169 -23.35 -6.73 2.42
N ILE A 170 -22.02 -6.63 2.51
CA ILE A 170 -21.34 -5.71 3.44
C ILE A 170 -21.09 -4.41 2.69
N PRO A 171 -21.72 -3.29 3.07
CA PRO A 171 -21.42 -2.00 2.45
C PRO A 171 -20.03 -1.53 2.83
N ARG A 172 -19.42 -0.70 2.01
CA ARG A 172 -18.16 -0.03 2.37
C ARG A 172 -18.41 0.97 3.50
N PRO A 173 -17.62 0.96 4.59
CA PRO A 173 -17.73 2.00 5.61
C PRO A 173 -17.27 3.36 5.05
N GLU A 174 -17.93 4.44 5.44
CA GLU A 174 -17.63 5.80 4.98
C GLU A 174 -16.21 6.25 5.35
N PHE A 175 -15.70 5.75 6.45
CA PHE A 175 -14.35 6.02 6.94
C PHE A 175 -13.24 5.21 6.25
N TRP A 176 -13.55 4.44 5.21
CA TRP A 176 -12.58 3.61 4.48
C TRP A 176 -12.71 3.81 2.98
N GLY A 177 -11.58 3.94 2.28
CA GLY A 177 -11.58 4.06 0.82
C GLY A 177 -10.20 4.30 0.25
N GLY A 178 -10.19 4.73 -1.02
CA GLY A 178 -9.00 4.93 -1.81
C GLY A 178 -8.40 6.33 -1.69
N TYR A 179 -7.10 6.39 -1.89
CA TYR A 179 -6.35 7.60 -2.25
C TYR A 179 -5.76 7.42 -3.64
N LEU A 180 -5.81 8.50 -4.43
CA LEU A 180 -5.08 8.68 -5.68
C LEU A 180 -3.79 9.42 -5.37
N ILE A 181 -2.71 9.06 -6.06
CA ILE A 181 -1.43 9.78 -6.04
C ILE A 181 -1.13 10.17 -7.48
N ASP A 182 -1.21 11.48 -7.75
CA ASP A 182 -0.87 12.10 -9.03
C ASP A 182 0.60 12.48 -9.08
#